data_f1a662be289ce51ed9c12a103489f3c8
#
_entry.id   f1a662be289ce51ed9c12a103489f3c8
#
_cell.length_a   1.000
_cell.length_b   1.000
_cell.length_c   1.000
_cell.angle_alpha   90.00
_cell.angle_beta   90.00
_cell.angle_gamma   90.00
#
_symmetry.space_group_name_H-M   'P 1'
#
loop_
_entity.id
_entity.type
_entity.pdbx_description
1 polymer ?
#
loop_
_entity_poly.entity_id
_entity_poly.type
_entity_poly.pdbx_seq_one_letter_code
_entity_poly.pdbx_strand_id
1 'polypeptide(L)'
;DIPVNTFIGCDPATDIDTKHSDFSVITVIAIDSNNELYVLEYERHRSVPTIGSKHPDTGEILGKKGVVDMILELHQKYNCMSSTVEDVAMNRSIFQALNDERRRLNKFDIAVIPEKPGGAQKRNRIYSGLSARFSTGTVHLRKNMFDLINEILTFGPKMAHDDTIESLYYSQIHAFPPNMKKDKEKKRWFKPKRKAKNWLIA
;
A
#
# COMPACT_ATOMS: atom_id res chain seq x y z
N ASP A 1 -0.58 -21.80 -10.37
CA ASP A 1 0.13 -20.56 -9.95
C ASP A 1 -0.19 -19.47 -10.97
N ILE A 2 -0.71 -18.36 -10.50
CA ILE A 2 -1.04 -17.20 -11.34
C ILE A 2 0.08 -16.17 -11.16
N PRO A 3 0.73 -15.68 -12.23
CA PRO A 3 1.72 -14.64 -12.12
C PRO A 3 1.08 -13.34 -11.65
N VAL A 4 1.73 -12.66 -10.71
CA VAL A 4 1.26 -11.39 -10.17
C VAL A 4 2.40 -10.37 -10.09
N ASN A 5 2.07 -9.09 -10.24
CA ASN A 5 2.90 -7.97 -9.83
C ASN A 5 2.34 -7.40 -8.52
N THR A 6 3.20 -7.01 -7.61
CA THR A 6 2.82 -6.48 -6.29
C THR A 6 3.22 -5.01 -6.16
N PHE A 7 2.39 -4.23 -5.48
CA PHE A 7 2.54 -2.79 -5.34
C PHE A 7 2.15 -2.35 -3.93
N ILE A 8 2.74 -1.24 -3.48
CA ILE A 8 2.42 -0.60 -2.21
C ILE A 8 1.77 0.75 -2.48
N GLY A 9 0.73 1.09 -1.72
CA GLY A 9 0.20 2.44 -1.56
C GLY A 9 0.39 2.89 -0.11
N CYS A 10 0.74 4.14 0.10
CA CYS A 10 0.92 4.71 1.42
C CYS A 10 0.22 6.07 1.52
N ASP A 11 -0.66 6.18 2.50
CA ASP A 11 -1.26 7.43 2.98
C ASP A 11 -0.69 7.72 4.37
N PRO A 12 0.36 8.56 4.49
CA PRO A 12 0.99 8.83 5.76
C PRO A 12 0.30 9.97 6.49
N ALA A 13 -0.09 9.77 7.75
CA ALA A 13 -0.58 10.84 8.61
C ALA A 13 0.53 11.81 8.96
N THR A 14 0.20 13.09 8.95
CA THR A 14 1.14 14.19 9.19
C THR A 14 1.29 14.58 10.66
N ASP A 15 0.31 14.26 11.50
CA ASP A 15 0.25 14.67 12.91
C ASP A 15 0.70 13.54 13.85
N ILE A 16 1.80 13.78 14.56
CA ILE A 16 2.39 12.82 15.49
C ILE A 16 1.74 12.89 16.89
N ASP A 17 1.15 14.03 17.28
CA ASP A 17 0.91 14.36 18.70
C ASP A 17 -0.55 14.55 19.12
N THR A 18 -1.55 14.24 18.33
CA THR A 18 -2.95 14.45 18.76
C THR A 18 -3.68 13.13 18.99
N LYS A 19 -4.53 13.08 20.05
CA LYS A 19 -5.46 11.96 20.30
C LYS A 19 -6.44 11.73 19.15
N HIS A 20 -6.48 12.65 18.20
CA HIS A 20 -7.37 12.65 17.02
C HIS A 20 -6.57 12.63 15.69
N SER A 21 -5.27 12.29 15.72
CA SER A 21 -4.47 12.16 14.50
C SER A 21 -5.08 11.11 13.57
N ASP A 22 -5.02 11.39 12.26
CA ASP A 22 -5.35 10.44 11.21
C ASP A 22 -4.43 9.22 11.27
N PHE A 23 -4.80 8.17 10.56
CA PHE A 23 -3.99 6.96 10.51
C PHE A 23 -2.96 7.06 9.39
N SER A 24 -1.73 6.66 9.67
CA SER A 24 -0.82 6.25 8.60
C SER A 24 -1.20 4.85 8.15
N VAL A 25 -1.52 4.70 6.87
CA VAL A 25 -1.93 3.42 6.31
C VAL A 25 -1.03 3.04 5.14
N ILE A 26 -0.62 1.78 5.12
CA ILE A 26 0.18 1.20 4.04
C ILE A 26 -0.54 -0.04 3.55
N THR A 27 -0.93 -0.07 2.28
CA THR A 27 -1.64 -1.19 1.66
C THR A 27 -0.77 -1.87 0.61
N VAL A 28 -0.73 -3.20 0.65
CA VAL A 28 -0.05 -4.03 -0.36
C VAL A 28 -1.10 -4.73 -1.21
N ILE A 29 -0.99 -4.58 -2.52
CA ILE A 29 -1.84 -5.26 -3.49
C ILE A 29 -1.03 -6.16 -4.42
N ALA A 30 -1.73 -7.13 -5.01
CA ALA A 30 -1.25 -7.88 -6.17
C ALA A 30 -2.20 -7.67 -7.34
N ILE A 31 -1.65 -7.55 -8.55
CA ILE A 31 -2.42 -7.55 -9.81
C ILE A 31 -2.02 -8.79 -10.58
N ASP A 32 -3.00 -9.59 -10.98
CA ASP A 32 -2.76 -10.78 -11.80
C ASP A 32 -2.81 -10.49 -13.32
N SER A 33 -2.60 -11.52 -14.13
CA SER A 33 -2.61 -11.41 -15.59
C SER A 33 -3.99 -11.06 -16.19
N ASN A 34 -5.06 -11.23 -15.43
CA ASN A 34 -6.43 -10.85 -15.82
C ASN A 34 -6.79 -9.44 -15.34
N ASN A 35 -5.82 -8.73 -14.74
CA ASN A 35 -6.01 -7.42 -14.12
C ASN A 35 -6.96 -7.45 -12.90
N GLU A 36 -7.08 -8.62 -12.23
CA GLU A 36 -7.75 -8.75 -10.95
C GLU A 36 -6.86 -8.19 -9.84
N LEU A 37 -7.43 -7.45 -8.90
CA LEU A 37 -6.74 -6.83 -7.77
C LEU A 37 -6.99 -7.62 -6.49
N TYR A 38 -5.93 -8.02 -5.83
CA TYR A 38 -5.98 -8.73 -4.54
C TYR A 38 -5.31 -7.87 -3.47
N VAL A 39 -6.04 -7.49 -2.42
CA VAL A 39 -5.43 -6.84 -1.25
C VAL A 39 -4.77 -7.92 -0.39
N LEU A 40 -3.44 -7.89 -0.34
CA LEU A 40 -2.65 -8.90 0.37
C LEU A 40 -2.57 -8.61 1.85
N GLU A 41 -2.29 -7.36 2.20
CA GLU A 41 -2.10 -6.90 3.57
C GLU A 41 -2.28 -5.38 3.63
N TYR A 42 -2.68 -4.86 4.78
CA TYR A 42 -2.51 -3.45 5.11
C TYR A 42 -2.08 -3.30 6.57
N GLU A 43 -1.30 -2.26 6.83
CA GLU A 43 -0.95 -1.79 8.16
C GLU A 43 -1.59 -0.43 8.40
N ARG A 44 -2.18 -0.23 9.60
CA ARG A 44 -2.92 0.97 9.97
C ARG A 44 -2.55 1.38 11.39
N HIS A 45 -1.86 2.49 11.53
CA HIS A 45 -1.28 2.91 12.80
C HIS A 45 -1.47 4.42 13.02
N ARG A 46 -1.68 4.82 14.27
CA ARG A 46 -1.68 6.23 14.68
C ARG A 46 -0.35 6.64 15.29
N SER A 47 -0.03 7.93 15.17
CA SER A 47 1.17 8.52 15.80
C SER A 47 2.44 7.75 15.45
N VAL A 48 2.67 7.56 14.17
CA VAL A 48 3.83 6.84 13.63
C VAL A 48 4.91 7.83 13.23
N PRO A 49 6.16 7.66 13.68
CA PRO A 49 7.27 8.50 13.23
C PRO A 49 7.58 8.24 11.75
N THR A 50 8.24 9.18 11.09
CA THR A 50 8.74 8.99 9.72
C THR A 50 9.65 7.77 9.63
N ILE A 51 10.57 7.63 10.60
CA ILE A 51 11.48 6.49 10.72
C ILE A 51 11.61 6.11 12.21
N GLY A 52 11.70 4.83 12.51
CA GLY A 52 11.89 4.33 13.86
C GLY A 52 13.30 4.64 14.40
N SER A 53 13.40 4.83 15.71
CA SER A 53 14.72 4.92 16.37
C SER A 53 15.45 3.58 16.21
N LYS A 54 16.74 3.64 15.87
CA LYS A 54 17.55 2.43 15.62
C LYS A 54 18.72 2.34 16.57
N HIS A 55 19.06 1.13 16.98
CA HIS A 55 20.28 0.87 17.72
C HIS A 55 21.49 1.22 16.83
N PRO A 56 22.47 2.01 17.32
CA PRO A 56 23.55 2.52 16.48
C PRO A 56 24.42 1.41 15.87
N ASP A 57 24.65 0.32 16.60
CA ASP A 57 25.55 -0.74 16.16
C ASP A 57 24.82 -1.86 15.39
N THR A 58 23.62 -2.24 15.82
CA THR A 58 22.87 -3.38 15.20
C THR A 58 21.89 -2.95 14.13
N GLY A 59 21.43 -1.70 14.14
CA GLY A 59 20.39 -1.19 13.28
C GLY A 59 18.98 -1.70 13.62
N GLU A 60 18.83 -2.43 14.74
CA GLU A 60 17.53 -2.88 15.23
C GLU A 60 16.65 -1.69 15.62
N ILE A 61 15.35 -1.80 15.32
CA ILE A 61 14.37 -0.76 15.64
C ILE A 61 14.06 -0.82 17.14
N LEU A 62 14.31 0.30 17.81
CA LEU A 62 14.01 0.49 19.22
C LEU A 62 12.63 1.13 19.37
N GLY A 63 11.62 0.34 19.78
CA GLY A 63 10.27 0.82 20.00
C GLY A 63 9.39 0.80 18.76
N LYS A 64 8.75 1.93 18.39
CA LYS A 64 7.84 1.99 17.25
C LYS A 64 8.57 2.01 15.91
N LYS A 65 8.11 1.20 14.96
CA LYS A 65 8.51 1.31 13.55
C LYS A 65 8.00 2.64 12.98
N GLY A 66 8.79 3.25 12.10
CA GLY A 66 8.35 4.39 11.31
C GLY A 66 7.67 3.96 10.01
N VAL A 67 7.04 4.92 9.32
CA VAL A 67 6.42 4.71 8.00
C VAL A 67 7.43 4.13 7.01
N VAL A 68 8.65 4.66 7.01
CA VAL A 68 9.74 4.20 6.13
C VAL A 68 10.11 2.74 6.41
N ASP A 69 10.22 2.36 7.69
CA ASP A 69 10.57 0.98 8.06
C ASP A 69 9.50 0.00 7.61
N MET A 70 8.22 0.34 7.77
CA MET A 70 7.10 -0.48 7.34
C MET A 70 7.05 -0.64 5.81
N ILE A 71 7.25 0.46 5.05
CA ILE A 71 7.33 0.38 3.58
C ILE A 71 8.46 -0.56 3.14
N LEU A 72 9.64 -0.43 3.72
CA LEU A 72 10.80 -1.27 3.35
C LEU A 72 10.59 -2.74 3.71
N GLU A 73 9.99 -3.02 4.86
CA GLU A 73 9.68 -4.39 5.31
C GLU A 73 8.64 -5.05 4.38
N LEU A 74 7.54 -4.35 4.10
CA LEU A 74 6.49 -4.85 3.19
C LEU A 74 7.01 -5.01 1.76
N HIS A 75 7.84 -4.09 1.30
CA HIS A 75 8.48 -4.19 0.00
C HIS A 75 9.34 -5.46 -0.11
N GLN A 76 10.12 -5.76 0.93
CA GLN A 76 10.94 -6.97 0.98
C GLN A 76 10.08 -8.24 1.10
N LYS A 77 9.04 -8.22 1.95
CA LYS A 77 8.15 -9.36 2.18
C LYS A 77 7.41 -9.80 0.94
N TYR A 78 6.95 -8.83 0.14
CA TYR A 78 6.12 -9.08 -1.05
C TYR A 78 6.86 -8.92 -2.37
N ASN A 79 8.13 -8.52 -2.35
CA ASN A 79 8.93 -8.22 -3.55
C ASN A 79 8.19 -7.24 -4.49
N CYS A 80 7.77 -6.10 -3.95
CA CYS A 80 6.94 -5.15 -4.66
C CYS A 80 7.69 -4.47 -5.81
N MET A 81 6.96 -4.14 -6.88
CA MET A 81 7.49 -3.43 -8.05
C MET A 81 7.73 -1.94 -7.73
N SER A 82 6.81 -1.34 -6.96
CA SER A 82 6.92 0.05 -6.53
C SER A 82 6.09 0.33 -5.28
N SER A 83 6.40 1.45 -4.63
CA SER A 83 5.65 2.02 -3.52
C SER A 83 5.20 3.42 -3.90
N THR A 84 3.90 3.65 -4.01
CA THR A 84 3.31 4.98 -4.26
C THR A 84 2.98 5.63 -2.92
N VAL A 85 3.52 6.82 -2.68
CA VAL A 85 3.35 7.56 -1.43
C VAL A 85 2.76 8.92 -1.73
N GLU A 86 1.76 9.35 -0.97
CA GLU A 86 1.18 10.67 -1.11
C GLU A 86 2.24 11.76 -0.93
N ASP A 87 2.39 12.65 -1.93
CA ASP A 87 3.32 13.78 -1.94
C ASP A 87 2.61 15.08 -1.55
N VAL A 88 2.38 15.28 -0.27
CA VAL A 88 2.06 16.59 0.30
C VAL A 88 3.30 17.21 0.92
N ALA A 89 3.31 18.55 1.06
CA ALA A 89 4.50 19.28 1.53
C ALA A 89 5.07 18.75 2.86
N MET A 90 4.20 18.24 3.75
CA MET A 90 4.58 17.67 5.05
C MET A 90 5.22 16.29 4.94
N ASN A 91 4.99 15.55 3.87
CA ASN A 91 5.52 14.19 3.67
C ASN A 91 6.91 14.15 3.01
N ARG A 92 7.51 15.31 2.70
CA ARG A 92 8.84 15.36 2.07
C ARG A 92 9.93 14.67 2.89
N SER A 93 9.83 14.68 4.21
CA SER A 93 10.73 13.97 5.10
C SER A 93 10.72 12.46 4.88
N ILE A 94 9.56 11.89 4.49
CA ILE A 94 9.42 10.46 4.19
C ILE A 94 10.25 10.09 2.96
N PHE A 95 10.18 10.89 1.89
CA PHE A 95 10.96 10.64 0.67
C PHE A 95 12.46 10.75 0.92
N GLN A 96 12.89 11.75 1.72
CA GLN A 96 14.29 11.89 2.09
C GLN A 96 14.75 10.67 2.90
N ALA A 97 14.01 10.31 3.95
CA ALA A 97 14.35 9.17 4.80
C ALA A 97 14.33 7.84 4.03
N LEU A 98 13.37 7.62 3.10
CA LEU A 98 13.37 6.46 2.21
C LEU A 98 14.63 6.40 1.34
N ASN A 99 15.06 7.53 0.76
CA ASN A 99 16.26 7.56 -0.06
C ASN A 99 17.52 7.30 0.77
N ASP A 100 17.61 7.83 1.99
CA ASP A 100 18.75 7.62 2.88
C ASP A 100 18.83 6.16 3.34
N GLU A 101 17.69 5.55 3.71
CA GLU A 101 17.64 4.13 4.08
C GLU A 101 17.94 3.20 2.90
N ARG A 102 17.47 3.50 1.71
CA ARG A 102 17.81 2.74 0.49
C ARG A 102 19.33 2.76 0.23
N ARG A 103 19.96 3.92 0.38
CA ARG A 103 21.43 4.05 0.28
C ARG A 103 22.13 3.25 1.37
N ARG A 104 21.71 3.41 2.62
CA ARG A 104 22.28 2.69 3.78
C ARG A 104 22.20 1.18 3.63
N LEU A 105 21.08 0.67 3.11
CA LEU A 105 20.83 -0.76 2.91
C LEU A 105 21.33 -1.28 1.56
N ASN A 106 21.86 -0.41 0.69
CA ASN A 106 22.25 -0.74 -0.69
C ASN A 106 21.10 -1.38 -1.50
N LYS A 107 19.85 -0.90 -1.28
CA LYS A 107 18.62 -1.40 -1.92
C LYS A 107 18.08 -0.38 -2.91
N PHE A 108 18.72 -0.27 -4.08
CA PHE A 108 18.34 0.69 -5.12
C PHE A 108 17.22 0.19 -6.04
N ASP A 109 16.83 -1.06 -5.92
CA ASP A 109 15.74 -1.72 -6.63
C ASP A 109 14.34 -1.31 -6.13
N ILE A 110 14.26 -0.68 -4.95
CA ILE A 110 12.99 -0.20 -4.38
C ILE A 110 12.56 1.08 -5.09
N ALA A 111 11.60 1.00 -6.00
CA ALA A 111 11.01 2.16 -6.65
C ALA A 111 9.99 2.85 -5.72
N VAL A 112 10.19 4.15 -5.45
CA VAL A 112 9.25 4.98 -4.68
C VAL A 112 8.73 6.08 -5.58
N ILE A 113 7.41 6.16 -5.72
CA ILE A 113 6.72 7.09 -6.62
C ILE A 113 5.97 8.11 -5.76
N PRO A 114 6.37 9.39 -5.77
CA PRO A 114 5.57 10.44 -5.16
C PRO A 114 4.33 10.72 -6.00
N GLU A 115 3.15 10.68 -5.37
CA GLU A 115 1.89 10.99 -6.03
C GLU A 115 1.26 12.22 -5.39
N LYS A 116 1.12 13.29 -6.19
CA LYS A 116 0.49 14.52 -5.71
C LYS A 116 -1.03 14.36 -5.68
N PRO A 117 -1.69 14.73 -4.58
CA PRO A 117 -3.13 14.81 -4.59
C PRO A 117 -3.56 15.81 -5.68
N GLY A 118 -4.26 15.32 -6.68
CA GLY A 118 -4.76 16.18 -7.78
C GLY A 118 -5.75 17.22 -7.26
N GLY A 119 -6.04 18.28 -8.07
CA GLY A 119 -6.96 19.36 -7.70
C GLY A 119 -8.43 18.95 -7.55
N ALA A 120 -8.81 17.70 -7.87
CA ALA A 120 -10.13 17.16 -7.59
C ALA A 120 -10.30 16.89 -6.10
N GLN A 121 -11.55 17.02 -5.60
CA GLN A 121 -11.85 16.63 -4.22
C GLN A 121 -11.40 15.19 -3.96
N LYS A 122 -10.75 14.94 -2.82
CA LYS A 122 -10.21 13.64 -2.39
C LYS A 122 -11.17 12.48 -2.71
N ARG A 123 -12.43 12.59 -2.30
CA ARG A 123 -13.46 11.56 -2.53
C ARG A 123 -13.74 11.26 -3.99
N ASN A 124 -13.82 12.29 -4.83
CA ASN A 124 -14.06 12.09 -6.27
C ASN A 124 -12.89 11.35 -6.92
N ARG A 125 -11.68 11.59 -6.48
CA ARG A 125 -10.46 10.95 -6.95
C ARG A 125 -10.45 9.46 -6.58
N ILE A 126 -10.72 9.13 -5.31
CA ILE A 126 -10.82 7.75 -4.83
C ILE A 126 -11.97 7.02 -5.54
N TYR A 127 -13.15 7.64 -5.60
CA TYR A 127 -14.31 7.06 -6.25
C TYR A 127 -14.03 6.75 -7.72
N SER A 128 -13.55 7.73 -8.50
CA SER A 128 -13.26 7.53 -9.93
C SER A 128 -12.17 6.46 -10.18
N GLY A 129 -11.20 6.36 -9.28
CA GLY A 129 -10.11 5.38 -9.41
C GLY A 129 -10.49 3.94 -9.07
N LEU A 130 -11.42 3.75 -8.13
CA LEU A 130 -11.76 2.41 -7.62
C LEU A 130 -13.13 1.89 -8.08
N SER A 131 -14.09 2.79 -8.42
CA SER A 131 -15.48 2.41 -8.69
C SER A 131 -15.63 1.39 -9.81
N ALA A 132 -14.86 1.51 -10.88
CA ALA A 132 -14.91 0.57 -12.00
C ALA A 132 -14.54 -0.85 -11.56
N ARG A 133 -13.49 -1.00 -10.73
CA ARG A 133 -13.05 -2.29 -10.21
C ARG A 133 -14.07 -2.90 -9.27
N PHE A 134 -14.65 -2.10 -8.36
CA PHE A 134 -15.71 -2.59 -7.48
C PHE A 134 -16.98 -2.97 -8.24
N SER A 135 -17.39 -2.17 -9.25
CA SER A 135 -18.58 -2.47 -10.08
C SER A 135 -18.42 -3.74 -10.92
N THR A 136 -17.20 -4.08 -11.30
CA THR A 136 -16.93 -5.30 -12.10
C THR A 136 -16.57 -6.50 -11.23
N GLY A 137 -16.48 -6.32 -9.89
CA GLY A 137 -16.12 -7.40 -8.98
C GLY A 137 -14.66 -7.87 -9.12
N THR A 138 -13.77 -6.99 -9.60
CA THR A 138 -12.34 -7.31 -9.81
C THR A 138 -11.44 -6.94 -8.64
N VAL A 139 -12.03 -6.66 -7.46
CA VAL A 139 -11.31 -6.43 -6.20
C VAL A 139 -11.58 -7.57 -5.22
N HIS A 140 -10.51 -8.18 -4.75
CA HIS A 140 -10.58 -9.31 -3.82
C HIS A 140 -10.00 -8.92 -2.47
N LEU A 141 -10.83 -9.05 -1.42
CA LEU A 141 -10.50 -8.73 -0.04
C LEU A 141 -10.58 -9.98 0.84
N ARG A 142 -9.78 -10.03 1.89
CA ARG A 142 -9.95 -11.04 2.93
C ARG A 142 -11.05 -10.62 3.90
N LYS A 143 -11.85 -11.57 4.38
CA LYS A 143 -12.96 -11.31 5.31
C LYS A 143 -12.57 -10.64 6.62
N ASN A 144 -11.31 -10.77 7.03
CA ASN A 144 -10.78 -10.16 8.26
C ASN A 144 -10.22 -8.73 8.07
N MET A 145 -10.37 -8.14 6.89
CA MET A 145 -9.96 -6.76 6.61
C MET A 145 -11.08 -5.77 7.00
N PHE A 146 -11.45 -5.78 8.29
CA PHE A 146 -12.64 -5.10 8.78
C PHE A 146 -12.65 -3.59 8.55
N ASP A 147 -11.52 -2.89 8.82
CA ASP A 147 -11.45 -1.44 8.64
C ASP A 147 -11.64 -1.07 7.17
N LEU A 148 -10.91 -1.73 6.25
CA LEU A 148 -11.01 -1.48 4.83
C LEU A 148 -12.43 -1.78 4.30
N ILE A 149 -13.01 -2.92 4.68
CA ILE A 149 -14.37 -3.29 4.27
C ILE A 149 -15.38 -2.25 4.78
N ASN A 150 -15.25 -1.82 6.03
CA ASN A 150 -16.14 -0.81 6.60
C ASN A 150 -16.00 0.54 5.89
N GLU A 151 -14.78 0.98 5.59
CA GLU A 151 -14.54 2.21 4.84
C GLU A 151 -15.13 2.13 3.42
N ILE A 152 -15.01 1.00 2.72
CA ILE A 152 -15.64 0.79 1.40
C ILE A 152 -17.16 0.88 1.48
N LEU A 153 -17.78 0.19 2.45
CA LEU A 153 -19.24 0.14 2.59
C LEU A 153 -19.86 1.48 3.03
N THR A 154 -19.10 2.29 3.77
CA THR A 154 -19.54 3.58 4.28
C THR A 154 -19.02 4.76 3.50
N PHE A 155 -18.33 4.52 2.38
CA PHE A 155 -17.69 5.56 1.59
C PHE A 155 -18.67 6.65 1.14
N GLY A 156 -18.48 7.86 1.66
CA GLY A 156 -19.40 8.97 1.37
C GLY A 156 -19.09 10.27 2.14
N PRO A 157 -19.96 11.28 2.00
CA PRO A 157 -19.72 12.64 2.54
C PRO A 157 -19.55 12.75 4.05
N LYS A 158 -20.04 11.78 4.82
CA LYS A 158 -20.04 11.77 6.30
C LYS A 158 -19.07 10.74 6.88
N MET A 159 -18.17 10.22 6.07
CA MET A 159 -17.17 9.25 6.50
C MET A 159 -16.20 9.89 7.49
N ALA A 160 -15.94 9.21 8.60
CA ALA A 160 -15.07 9.70 9.66
C ALA A 160 -13.58 9.49 9.33
N HIS A 161 -13.26 8.38 8.67
CA HIS A 161 -11.91 8.02 8.25
C HIS A 161 -11.97 7.38 6.86
N ASP A 162 -11.08 7.78 5.97
CA ASP A 162 -10.94 7.25 4.61
C ASP A 162 -9.48 6.85 4.28
N ASP A 163 -8.64 6.78 5.31
CA ASP A 163 -7.20 6.57 5.17
C ASP A 163 -6.87 5.20 4.56
N THR A 164 -7.65 4.15 4.91
CA THR A 164 -7.39 2.80 4.41
C THR A 164 -7.79 2.64 2.93
N ILE A 165 -8.94 3.21 2.54
CA ILE A 165 -9.35 3.20 1.14
C ILE A 165 -8.49 4.13 0.29
N GLU A 166 -7.95 5.22 0.85
CA GLU A 166 -7.01 6.10 0.14
C GLU A 166 -5.68 5.42 -0.09
N SER A 167 -5.14 4.73 0.90
CA SER A 167 -3.95 3.90 0.75
C SER A 167 -4.14 2.81 -0.33
N LEU A 168 -5.33 2.18 -0.39
CA LEU A 168 -5.68 1.27 -1.48
C LEU A 168 -5.71 1.99 -2.84
N TYR A 169 -6.26 3.20 -2.89
CA TYR A 169 -6.25 4.01 -4.10
C TYR A 169 -4.82 4.30 -4.59
N TYR A 170 -3.91 4.71 -3.70
CA TYR A 170 -2.51 4.94 -4.06
C TYR A 170 -1.80 3.65 -4.52
N SER A 171 -2.13 2.50 -3.95
CA SER A 171 -1.48 1.24 -4.34
C SER A 171 -1.78 0.83 -5.79
N GLN A 172 -2.91 1.26 -6.35
CA GLN A 172 -3.36 0.81 -7.67
C GLN A 172 -3.09 1.82 -8.81
N ILE A 173 -2.77 3.10 -8.52
CA ILE A 173 -2.62 4.15 -9.55
C ILE A 173 -1.57 3.78 -10.60
N HIS A 174 -0.43 3.26 -10.18
CA HIS A 174 0.68 2.86 -11.03
C HIS A 174 0.79 1.34 -11.18
N ALA A 175 -0.24 0.60 -10.74
CA ALA A 175 -0.24 -0.84 -10.82
C ALA A 175 -0.57 -1.33 -12.24
N PHE A 176 0.11 -2.38 -12.65
CA PHE A 176 -0.07 -3.01 -13.96
C PHE A 176 0.03 -4.53 -13.86
N PRO A 177 -0.68 -5.27 -14.73
CA PRO A 177 -0.59 -6.72 -14.76
C PRO A 177 0.79 -7.20 -15.23
N PRO A 178 1.20 -8.42 -14.84
CA PRO A 178 2.43 -9.01 -15.32
C PRO A 178 2.39 -9.20 -16.83
N ASN A 179 3.53 -8.93 -17.49
CA ASN A 179 3.65 -9.07 -18.93
C ASN A 179 3.66 -10.56 -19.32
N MET A 180 2.63 -11.01 -19.99
CA MET A 180 2.47 -12.40 -20.46
C MET A 180 3.32 -12.72 -21.70
N LYS A 181 4.34 -11.93 -22.05
CA LYS A 181 5.26 -12.33 -23.10
C LYS A 181 5.88 -13.68 -22.71
N LYS A 182 5.64 -14.66 -23.56
CA LYS A 182 6.06 -16.06 -23.46
C LYS A 182 7.56 -16.23 -23.20
N ASP A 183 8.02 -15.94 -21.99
CA ASP A 183 9.30 -16.44 -21.51
C ASP A 183 9.08 -17.89 -21.08
N LYS A 184 9.44 -18.81 -21.97
CA LYS A 184 9.34 -20.26 -21.75
C LYS A 184 10.24 -20.76 -20.63
N GLU A 185 11.01 -19.91 -19.90
CA GLU A 185 12.09 -20.44 -19.06
C GLU A 185 12.20 -19.93 -17.63
N LYS A 186 11.39 -19.00 -17.11
CA LYS A 186 11.45 -18.69 -15.65
C LYS A 186 10.08 -18.48 -15.05
N LYS A 187 9.32 -19.56 -14.89
CA LYS A 187 8.08 -19.58 -14.14
C LYS A 187 8.39 -19.56 -12.64
N ARG A 188 8.45 -18.40 -11.99
CA ARG A 188 8.22 -18.29 -10.55
C ARG A 188 6.70 -18.14 -10.35
N TRP A 189 6.09 -19.22 -9.92
CA TRP A 189 4.65 -19.30 -9.75
C TRP A 189 4.31 -19.17 -8.26
N PHE A 190 3.43 -18.23 -7.93
CA PHE A 190 2.76 -18.26 -6.63
C PHE A 190 1.61 -19.26 -6.72
N LYS A 191 1.65 -20.33 -5.90
CA LYS A 191 0.51 -21.23 -5.73
C LYS A 191 -0.40 -20.67 -4.66
N PRO A 192 -1.56 -20.11 -4.96
CA PRO A 192 -2.56 -19.93 -3.94
C PRO A 192 -2.87 -21.33 -3.40
N LYS A 193 -2.51 -21.60 -2.14
CA LYS A 193 -2.98 -22.83 -1.49
C LYS A 193 -4.49 -22.83 -1.65
N ARG A 194 -5.02 -23.88 -2.30
CA ARG A 194 -6.46 -24.10 -2.53
C ARG A 194 -7.23 -24.09 -1.20
N LYS A 195 -7.51 -22.92 -0.65
CA LYS A 195 -8.55 -22.66 0.33
C LYS A 195 -9.11 -21.27 0.05
N ALA A 196 -9.70 -21.10 -1.13
CA ALA A 196 -10.41 -19.90 -1.58
C ALA A 196 -11.71 -19.61 -0.79
N LYS A 197 -11.86 -20.15 0.43
CA LYS A 197 -13.03 -19.89 1.27
C LYS A 197 -12.97 -18.58 2.04
N ASN A 198 -11.86 -17.82 1.97
CA ASN A 198 -11.64 -16.63 2.80
C ASN A 198 -11.57 -15.31 2.02
N TRP A 199 -11.80 -15.32 0.70
CA TRP A 199 -11.86 -14.09 -0.09
C TRP A 199 -13.30 -13.62 -0.25
N LEU A 200 -13.54 -12.33 -0.10
CA LEU A 200 -14.77 -11.65 -0.47
C LEU A 200 -14.55 -11.00 -1.84
N ILE A 201 -15.50 -11.12 -2.72
CA ILE A 201 -15.59 -10.32 -3.95
C ILE A 201 -16.44 -9.10 -3.57
N ALA A 202 -15.88 -7.92 -3.69
CA ALA A 202 -16.56 -6.65 -3.45
C ALA A 202 -17.02 -6.05 -4.79
#